data_25b70b7178f0602af746db86077c476d
#
_entry.id   25b70b7178f0602af746db86077c476d
#
_cell.length_a   1.000
_cell.length_b   1.000
_cell.length_c   1.000
_cell.angle_alpha   90.00
_cell.angle_beta   90.00
_cell.angle_gamma   90.00
#
_symmetry.space_group_name_H-M   'P 1'
#
loop_
_entity.id
_entity.type
_entity.pdbx_description
1 polymer ?
#
loop_
_entity_poly.entity_id
_entity_poly.type
_entity_poly.pdbx_seq_one_letter_code
_entity_poly.pdbx_strand_id
1 'polypeptide(L)'
;MRVLVLLAHPALERSRVNLGLMRAARDCPGVTLHDLYEEYPDLHIDVGREQELLLGHDVIVFQHPFFWYSVPSILKEWQDLVLEHNWAYGSEGRRLHGKITFNALTAGGPAQAYRQGGYNRFTVRQLLAPWEATAHLCGMRYLAPFVVHGSLRLAAADVDPHAAAYRRLLEALVDERVDLDLAARVECLDDTPGIIRPAAAAGGAAAAGAAAATSPETAPAPPGPPTPSTGSA
;
A
#
# COMPACT_ATOMS: atom_id res chain seq x y z
N MET A 1 -7.17 -12.82 2.83
CA MET A 1 -6.92 -11.98 1.61
C MET A 1 -5.67 -12.45 0.90
N ARG A 2 -5.55 -12.23 -0.42
CA ARG A 2 -4.30 -12.44 -1.18
C ARG A 2 -3.53 -11.12 -1.24
N VAL A 3 -2.25 -11.16 -0.90
CA VAL A 3 -1.39 -9.97 -0.81
C VAL A 3 -0.35 -10.00 -1.92
N LEU A 4 -0.24 -8.92 -2.69
CA LEU A 4 0.81 -8.68 -3.67
C LEU A 4 1.81 -7.66 -3.08
N VAL A 5 3.08 -8.00 -3.05
CA VAL A 5 4.16 -7.07 -2.72
C VAL A 5 4.91 -6.74 -4.00
N LEU A 6 4.71 -5.51 -4.50
CA LEU A 6 5.48 -4.94 -5.60
C LEU A 6 6.75 -4.33 -5.01
N LEU A 7 7.87 -5.02 -5.19
CA LEU A 7 9.18 -4.58 -4.72
C LEU A 7 9.86 -3.75 -5.81
N ALA A 8 10.35 -2.58 -5.43
CA ALA A 8 11.14 -1.74 -6.32
C ALA A 8 12.39 -1.21 -5.60
N HIS A 9 13.55 -1.85 -5.81
CA HIS A 9 14.82 -1.39 -5.28
C HIS A 9 15.95 -1.53 -6.31
N PRO A 10 16.55 -0.43 -6.82
CA PRO A 10 17.50 -0.48 -7.95
C PRO A 10 18.83 -1.18 -7.64
N ALA A 11 19.12 -1.45 -6.36
CA ALA A 11 20.32 -2.15 -5.91
C ALA A 11 20.00 -2.90 -4.60
N LEU A 12 19.10 -3.86 -4.68
CA LEU A 12 18.54 -4.57 -3.52
C LEU A 12 19.62 -5.27 -2.70
N GLU A 13 20.63 -5.83 -3.36
CA GLU A 13 21.77 -6.52 -2.74
C GLU A 13 22.59 -5.62 -1.79
N ARG A 14 22.49 -4.29 -1.97
CA ARG A 14 23.15 -3.28 -1.11
C ARG A 14 22.25 -2.79 0.02
N SER A 15 20.97 -3.16 0.02
CA SER A 15 19.99 -2.68 1.00
C SER A 15 19.68 -3.76 2.03
N ARG A 16 20.38 -3.73 3.17
CA ARG A 16 20.12 -4.70 4.26
C ARG A 16 18.67 -4.72 4.72
N VAL A 17 18.06 -3.54 4.87
CA VAL A 17 16.69 -3.42 5.37
C VAL A 17 15.68 -3.92 4.34
N ASN A 18 15.70 -3.40 3.09
CA ASN A 18 14.76 -3.88 2.06
C ASN A 18 14.96 -5.37 1.76
N LEU A 19 16.20 -5.89 1.83
CA LEU A 19 16.46 -7.32 1.68
C LEU A 19 15.84 -8.14 2.82
N GLY A 20 15.90 -7.62 4.06
CA GLY A 20 15.23 -8.24 5.21
C GLY A 20 13.72 -8.26 5.08
N LEU A 21 13.11 -7.12 4.70
CA LEU A 21 11.66 -7.02 4.44
C LEU A 21 11.25 -7.93 3.27
N MET A 22 12.02 -7.96 2.18
CA MET A 22 11.76 -8.81 1.02
C MET A 22 11.73 -10.29 1.41
N ARG A 23 12.71 -10.76 2.21
CA ARG A 23 12.72 -12.14 2.70
C ARG A 23 11.50 -12.46 3.57
N ALA A 24 11.13 -11.53 4.46
CA ALA A 24 9.95 -11.67 5.30
C ALA A 24 8.66 -11.79 4.48
N ALA A 25 8.53 -11.03 3.38
CA ALA A 25 7.40 -11.11 2.46
C ALA A 25 7.41 -12.41 1.65
N ARG A 26 8.55 -12.79 1.06
CA ARG A 26 8.70 -13.99 0.22
C ARG A 26 8.34 -15.26 0.97
N ASP A 27 8.74 -15.34 2.25
CA ASP A 27 8.55 -16.52 3.08
C ASP A 27 7.19 -16.50 3.83
N CYS A 28 6.28 -15.56 3.49
CA CYS A 28 4.96 -15.42 4.10
C CYS A 28 3.89 -16.13 3.22
N PRO A 29 3.22 -17.17 3.72
CA PRO A 29 2.14 -17.83 2.98
C PRO A 29 1.01 -16.84 2.63
N GLY A 30 0.47 -16.92 1.41
CA GLY A 30 -0.58 -16.02 0.93
C GLY A 30 -0.09 -14.68 0.42
N VAL A 31 1.23 -14.46 0.40
CA VAL A 31 1.89 -13.29 -0.19
C VAL A 31 2.56 -13.68 -1.51
N THR A 32 2.32 -12.91 -2.55
CA THR A 32 3.05 -12.94 -3.81
C THR A 32 4.07 -11.81 -3.81
N LEU A 33 5.35 -12.13 -3.90
CA LEU A 33 6.41 -11.15 -4.07
C LEU A 33 6.71 -10.98 -5.56
N HIS A 34 6.74 -9.75 -6.04
CA HIS A 34 7.02 -9.40 -7.42
C HIS A 34 8.05 -8.26 -7.47
N ASP A 35 9.28 -8.56 -7.89
CA ASP A 35 10.38 -7.60 -7.95
C ASP A 35 10.41 -6.95 -9.33
N LEU A 36 10.04 -5.68 -9.40
CA LEU A 36 9.93 -4.96 -10.67
C LEU A 36 11.29 -4.79 -11.39
N TYR A 37 12.41 -4.65 -10.66
CA TYR A 37 13.73 -4.55 -11.30
C TYR A 37 14.27 -5.88 -11.79
N GLU A 38 13.87 -7.00 -11.17
CA GLU A 38 14.20 -8.34 -11.64
C GLU A 38 13.37 -8.71 -12.87
N GLU A 39 12.09 -8.35 -12.85
CA GLU A 39 11.14 -8.67 -13.90
C GLU A 39 11.33 -7.80 -15.16
N TYR A 40 11.66 -6.52 -14.96
CA TYR A 40 11.80 -5.52 -16.03
C TYR A 40 13.17 -4.81 -15.96
N PRO A 41 14.28 -5.55 -16.23
CA PRO A 41 15.62 -4.97 -16.14
C PRO A 41 15.89 -3.88 -17.19
N ASP A 42 15.14 -3.87 -18.28
CA ASP A 42 15.15 -2.88 -19.35
C ASP A 42 14.04 -1.82 -19.21
N LEU A 43 13.28 -1.84 -18.09
CA LEU A 43 12.15 -0.97 -17.79
C LEU A 43 10.96 -1.14 -18.76
N HIS A 44 10.92 -2.21 -19.54
CA HIS A 44 9.81 -2.49 -20.47
C HIS A 44 8.68 -3.25 -19.76
N ILE A 45 7.81 -2.49 -19.08
CA ILE A 45 6.75 -3.05 -18.24
C ILE A 45 5.64 -3.66 -19.11
N ASP A 46 5.34 -4.94 -18.90
CA ASP A 46 4.19 -5.61 -19.48
C ASP A 46 2.91 -5.23 -18.73
N VAL A 47 2.20 -4.24 -19.26
CA VAL A 47 0.98 -3.68 -18.66
C VAL A 47 -0.08 -4.74 -18.44
N GLY A 48 -0.32 -5.62 -19.40
CA GLY A 48 -1.34 -6.66 -19.29
C GLY A 48 -1.05 -7.64 -18.15
N ARG A 49 0.20 -8.09 -18.04
CA ARG A 49 0.65 -8.97 -16.96
C ARG A 49 0.51 -8.31 -15.58
N GLU A 50 0.90 -7.04 -15.46
CA GLU A 50 0.78 -6.29 -14.21
C GLU A 50 -0.68 -6.09 -13.80
N GLN A 51 -1.55 -5.80 -14.77
CA GLN A 51 -2.99 -5.68 -14.52
C GLN A 51 -3.60 -7.02 -14.07
N GLU A 52 -3.20 -8.16 -14.66
CA GLU A 52 -3.64 -9.49 -14.21
C GLU A 52 -3.17 -9.79 -12.77
N LEU A 53 -1.93 -9.44 -12.44
CA LEU A 53 -1.43 -9.55 -11.06
C LEU A 53 -2.28 -8.72 -10.10
N LEU A 54 -2.59 -7.48 -10.43
CA LEU A 54 -3.45 -6.62 -9.62
C LEU A 54 -4.85 -7.21 -9.45
N LEU A 55 -5.45 -7.75 -10.50
CA LEU A 55 -6.77 -8.40 -10.43
C LEU A 55 -6.75 -9.62 -9.52
N GLY A 56 -5.65 -10.34 -9.51
CA GLY A 56 -5.46 -11.57 -8.74
C GLY A 56 -5.34 -11.35 -7.23
N HIS A 57 -5.17 -10.12 -6.72
CA HIS A 57 -4.87 -9.84 -5.32
C HIS A 57 -5.82 -8.81 -4.72
N ASP A 58 -6.02 -8.90 -3.40
CA ASP A 58 -6.94 -8.04 -2.63
C ASP A 58 -6.19 -6.86 -2.01
N VAL A 59 -4.93 -7.08 -1.65
CA VAL A 59 -4.04 -6.09 -1.03
C VAL A 59 -2.80 -5.90 -1.91
N ILE A 60 -2.44 -4.64 -2.18
CA ILE A 60 -1.28 -4.25 -2.98
C ILE A 60 -0.34 -3.43 -2.11
N VAL A 61 0.87 -3.95 -1.89
CA VAL A 61 1.91 -3.31 -1.07
C VAL A 61 3.02 -2.82 -1.98
N PHE A 62 3.32 -1.54 -1.94
CA PHE A 62 4.47 -0.97 -2.64
C PHE A 62 5.67 -0.95 -1.71
N GLN A 63 6.61 -1.91 -1.87
CA GLN A 63 7.83 -1.99 -1.05
C GLN A 63 8.98 -1.30 -1.77
N HIS A 64 9.54 -0.22 -1.17
CA HIS A 64 10.58 0.57 -1.81
C HIS A 64 11.44 1.38 -0.83
N PRO A 65 12.65 1.86 -1.23
CA PRO A 65 13.37 2.90 -0.52
C PRO A 65 12.71 4.27 -0.76
N PHE A 66 12.76 5.16 0.23
CA PHE A 66 12.19 6.50 0.11
C PHE A 66 13.19 7.45 -0.55
N PHE A 67 13.31 7.36 -1.88
CA PHE A 67 14.24 8.16 -2.65
C PHE A 67 13.63 9.52 -3.01
N TRP A 68 14.34 10.58 -2.62
CA TRP A 68 13.92 11.96 -2.90
C TRP A 68 12.47 12.24 -2.49
N TYR A 69 12.09 11.74 -1.30
CA TYR A 69 10.74 11.86 -0.75
C TYR A 69 9.64 11.22 -1.62
N SER A 70 10.01 10.26 -2.45
CA SER A 70 9.16 9.57 -3.40
C SER A 70 9.62 8.11 -3.56
N VAL A 71 9.50 7.55 -4.74
CA VAL A 71 9.76 6.15 -5.09
C VAL A 71 10.88 6.03 -6.12
N PRO A 72 11.49 4.84 -6.29
CA PRO A 72 12.35 4.56 -7.45
C PRO A 72 11.64 4.74 -8.78
N SER A 73 12.39 5.10 -9.83
CA SER A 73 11.86 5.46 -11.14
C SER A 73 10.95 4.40 -11.76
N ILE A 74 11.34 3.12 -11.67
CA ILE A 74 10.53 2.01 -12.22
C ILE A 74 9.13 1.96 -11.60
N LEU A 75 8.99 2.29 -10.31
CA LEU A 75 7.68 2.26 -9.66
C LEU A 75 6.78 3.41 -10.10
N LYS A 76 7.39 4.55 -10.42
CA LYS A 76 6.64 5.67 -11.03
C LYS A 76 6.24 5.34 -12.46
N GLU A 77 7.15 4.78 -13.25
CA GLU A 77 6.88 4.30 -14.61
C GLU A 77 5.76 3.25 -14.60
N TRP A 78 5.87 2.27 -13.70
CA TRP A 78 4.82 1.27 -13.49
C TRP A 78 3.46 1.91 -13.19
N GLN A 79 3.41 2.91 -12.30
CA GLN A 79 2.17 3.61 -11.95
C GLN A 79 1.56 4.32 -13.17
N ASP A 80 2.40 4.97 -13.98
CA ASP A 80 1.95 5.74 -15.15
C ASP A 80 1.43 4.85 -16.28
N LEU A 81 2.03 3.66 -16.46
CA LEU A 81 1.67 2.75 -17.54
C LEU A 81 0.52 1.82 -17.16
N VAL A 82 0.56 1.23 -15.94
CA VAL A 82 -0.36 0.16 -15.54
C VAL A 82 -1.73 0.69 -15.12
N LEU A 83 -1.76 1.88 -14.49
CA LEU A 83 -3.02 2.48 -14.03
C LEU A 83 -3.70 3.28 -15.15
N GLU A 84 -4.13 2.59 -16.20
CA GLU A 84 -4.72 3.21 -17.38
C GLU A 84 -6.11 3.80 -17.13
N HIS A 85 -6.42 4.85 -17.89
CA HIS A 85 -7.75 5.44 -17.95
C HIS A 85 -8.79 4.41 -18.43
N ASN A 86 -9.96 4.41 -17.82
CA ASN A 86 -11.05 3.43 -18.06
C ASN A 86 -10.74 1.98 -17.67
N TRP A 87 -9.55 1.72 -17.11
CA TRP A 87 -9.23 0.47 -16.44
C TRP A 87 -9.14 0.66 -14.93
N ALA A 88 -8.20 1.50 -14.47
CA ALA A 88 -7.99 1.80 -13.05
C ALA A 88 -8.90 2.93 -12.54
N TYR A 89 -9.15 3.94 -13.35
CA TYR A 89 -9.91 5.14 -13.01
C TYR A 89 -10.71 5.65 -14.23
N GLY A 90 -11.53 6.70 -14.03
CA GLY A 90 -12.42 7.22 -15.06
C GLY A 90 -13.83 6.61 -14.94
N SER A 91 -14.71 6.91 -15.91
CA SER A 91 -16.12 6.49 -15.86
C SER A 91 -16.30 4.97 -15.84
N GLU A 92 -15.47 4.24 -16.58
CA GLU A 92 -15.51 2.78 -16.70
C GLU A 92 -14.45 2.07 -15.85
N GLY A 93 -13.43 2.79 -15.35
CA GLY A 93 -12.28 2.26 -14.63
C GLY A 93 -12.58 1.87 -13.19
N ARG A 94 -12.99 0.63 -12.96
CA ARG A 94 -13.38 0.12 -11.63
C ARG A 94 -12.63 -1.15 -11.20
N ARG A 95 -11.56 -1.52 -11.92
CA ARG A 95 -10.88 -2.81 -11.70
C ARG A 95 -10.18 -2.91 -10.34
N LEU A 96 -9.86 -1.77 -9.72
CA LEU A 96 -9.18 -1.70 -8.44
C LEU A 96 -10.10 -1.33 -7.27
N HIS A 97 -11.38 -1.07 -7.51
CA HIS A 97 -12.33 -0.67 -6.48
C HIS A 97 -12.40 -1.69 -5.34
N GLY A 98 -12.32 -1.18 -4.11
CA GLY A 98 -12.39 -1.97 -2.89
C GLY A 98 -11.10 -2.70 -2.51
N LYS A 99 -10.06 -2.69 -3.36
CA LYS A 99 -8.74 -3.22 -2.99
C LYS A 99 -8.07 -2.33 -1.96
N ILE A 100 -7.16 -2.93 -1.20
CA ILE A 100 -6.39 -2.25 -0.16
C ILE A 100 -4.99 -1.97 -0.69
N THR A 101 -4.42 -0.81 -0.36
CA THR A 101 -3.04 -0.51 -0.72
C THR A 101 -2.32 0.33 0.32
N PHE A 102 -1.01 0.17 0.41
CA PHE A 102 -0.12 1.00 1.23
C PHE A 102 1.33 0.91 0.76
N ASN A 103 2.17 1.84 1.24
CA ASN A 103 3.60 1.81 0.99
C ASN A 103 4.34 1.18 2.18
N ALA A 104 5.20 0.20 1.93
CA ALA A 104 6.18 -0.32 2.88
C ALA A 104 7.55 0.23 2.48
N LEU A 105 8.09 1.18 3.26
CA LEU A 105 9.27 1.91 2.81
C LEU A 105 10.38 2.01 3.84
N THR A 106 11.58 2.25 3.35
CA THR A 106 12.76 2.52 4.17
C THR A 106 13.24 3.95 3.98
N ALA A 107 13.35 4.71 5.08
CA ALA A 107 13.84 6.08 5.08
C ALA A 107 15.24 6.16 5.69
N GLY A 108 16.18 6.85 5.03
CA GLY A 108 17.54 7.02 5.53
C GLY A 108 17.64 7.90 6.78
N GLY A 109 16.74 8.88 6.92
CA GLY A 109 16.67 9.76 8.08
C GLY A 109 15.92 9.13 9.27
N PRO A 110 16.20 9.58 10.50
CA PRO A 110 15.49 9.13 11.71
C PRO A 110 14.05 9.65 11.74
N ALA A 111 13.17 9.00 12.49
CA ALA A 111 11.75 9.36 12.59
C ALA A 111 11.52 10.84 12.97
N GLN A 112 12.38 11.39 13.85
CA GLN A 112 12.30 12.80 14.29
C GLN A 112 12.52 13.80 13.15
N ALA A 113 13.15 13.39 12.05
CA ALA A 113 13.32 14.26 10.88
C ALA A 113 12.00 14.44 10.11
N TYR A 114 11.10 13.43 10.14
CA TYR A 114 9.84 13.39 9.39
C TYR A 114 8.65 13.80 10.26
N ARG A 115 8.67 15.02 10.73
CA ARG A 115 7.57 15.61 11.49
C ARG A 115 7.46 17.11 11.22
N GLN A 116 6.33 17.69 11.55
CA GLN A 116 6.21 19.15 11.56
C GLN A 116 7.26 19.76 12.52
N GLY A 117 8.04 20.72 12.04
CA GLY A 117 9.19 21.29 12.78
C GLY A 117 10.45 20.42 12.78
N GLY A 118 10.45 19.21 12.21
CA GLY A 118 11.64 18.40 11.95
C GLY A 118 12.43 18.90 10.74
N TYR A 119 13.61 18.31 10.51
CA TYR A 119 14.50 18.68 9.40
C TYR A 119 13.79 18.61 8.03
N ASN A 120 13.00 17.56 7.78
CA ASN A 120 12.27 17.38 6.53
C ASN A 120 10.93 18.14 6.47
N ARG A 121 10.49 18.79 7.57
CA ARG A 121 9.30 19.63 7.69
C ARG A 121 7.95 18.91 7.50
N PHE A 122 7.92 17.74 6.87
CA PHE A 122 6.73 16.96 6.58
C PHE A 122 6.83 15.58 7.23
N THR A 123 5.68 15.00 7.58
CA THR A 123 5.60 13.57 7.93
C THR A 123 5.78 12.71 6.69
N VAL A 124 6.14 11.43 6.85
CA VAL A 124 6.20 10.49 5.72
C VAL A 124 4.84 10.39 5.04
N ARG A 125 3.75 10.35 5.82
CA ARG A 125 2.39 10.29 5.28
C ARG A 125 2.05 11.51 4.43
N GLN A 126 2.42 12.71 4.86
CA GLN A 126 2.23 13.93 4.05
C GLN A 126 3.00 13.88 2.73
N LEU A 127 4.22 13.32 2.74
CA LEU A 127 5.03 13.17 1.53
C LEU A 127 4.47 12.09 0.59
N LEU A 128 3.68 11.14 1.10
CA LEU A 128 2.98 10.12 0.33
C LEU A 128 1.58 10.54 -0.15
N ALA A 129 1.18 11.80 0.05
CA ALA A 129 -0.12 12.32 -0.42
C ALA A 129 -0.42 12.01 -1.91
N PRO A 130 0.54 12.04 -2.87
CA PRO A 130 0.27 11.62 -4.25
C PRO A 130 -0.17 10.16 -4.37
N TRP A 131 0.36 9.26 -3.52
CA TRP A 131 -0.02 7.84 -3.48
C TRP A 131 -1.42 7.65 -2.90
N GLU A 132 -1.73 8.35 -1.82
CA GLU A 132 -3.07 8.36 -1.23
C GLU A 132 -4.11 8.92 -2.22
N ALA A 133 -3.78 10.00 -2.93
CA ALA A 133 -4.63 10.57 -3.98
C ALA A 133 -4.87 9.59 -5.14
N THR A 134 -3.82 8.91 -5.60
CA THR A 134 -3.93 7.89 -6.66
C THR A 134 -4.79 6.71 -6.22
N ALA A 135 -4.57 6.20 -5.00
CA ALA A 135 -5.40 5.11 -4.46
C ALA A 135 -6.87 5.52 -4.40
N HIS A 136 -7.16 6.72 -3.92
CA HIS A 136 -8.51 7.26 -3.87
C HIS A 136 -9.13 7.39 -5.26
N LEU A 137 -8.41 7.93 -6.24
CA LEU A 137 -8.86 8.06 -7.63
C LEU A 137 -9.22 6.69 -8.23
N CYS A 138 -8.45 5.64 -7.90
CA CYS A 138 -8.67 4.27 -8.36
C CYS A 138 -9.71 3.51 -7.51
N GLY A 139 -10.37 4.15 -6.54
CA GLY A 139 -11.36 3.50 -5.66
C GLY A 139 -10.78 2.49 -4.67
N MET A 140 -9.47 2.55 -4.42
CA MET A 140 -8.77 1.73 -3.44
C MET A 140 -8.82 2.36 -2.05
N ARG A 141 -8.71 1.51 -1.03
CA ARG A 141 -8.53 1.95 0.34
C ARG A 141 -7.04 2.07 0.66
N TYR A 142 -6.59 3.30 0.89
CA TYR A 142 -5.20 3.57 1.29
C TYR A 142 -5.05 3.44 2.81
N LEU A 143 -4.07 2.63 3.25
CA LEU A 143 -3.67 2.53 4.65
C LEU A 143 -2.44 3.40 4.90
N ALA A 144 -2.19 3.71 6.17
CA ALA A 144 -0.94 4.36 6.57
C ALA A 144 0.28 3.55 6.10
N PRO A 145 1.43 4.18 5.87
CA PRO A 145 2.63 3.47 5.46
C PRO A 145 3.22 2.61 6.59
N PHE A 146 3.87 1.50 6.24
CA PHE A 146 4.85 0.83 7.08
C PHE A 146 6.22 1.45 6.83
N VAL A 147 6.89 1.98 7.85
CA VAL A 147 8.12 2.78 7.68
C VAL A 147 9.25 2.26 8.54
N VAL A 148 10.40 1.94 7.93
CA VAL A 148 11.65 1.70 8.67
C VAL A 148 12.54 2.93 8.56
N HIS A 149 12.63 3.68 9.65
CA HIS A 149 13.44 4.89 9.73
C HIS A 149 14.92 4.58 10.03
N GLY A 150 15.81 5.51 9.64
CA GLY A 150 17.24 5.41 9.93
C GLY A 150 17.96 4.27 9.22
N SER A 151 17.41 3.76 8.11
CA SER A 151 17.84 2.55 7.42
C SER A 151 19.33 2.51 7.03
N LEU A 152 19.97 3.67 6.83
CA LEU A 152 21.38 3.78 6.49
C LEU A 152 22.30 3.47 7.67
N ARG A 153 21.82 3.65 8.92
CA ARG A 153 22.61 3.52 10.16
C ARG A 153 22.20 2.30 10.99
N LEU A 154 21.11 1.61 10.63
CA LEU A 154 20.68 0.41 11.32
C LEU A 154 21.76 -0.66 11.28
N ALA A 155 22.13 -1.21 12.45
CA ALA A 155 22.98 -2.38 12.52
C ALA A 155 22.28 -3.61 11.96
N ALA A 156 23.03 -4.64 11.53
CA ALA A 156 22.42 -5.85 10.97
C ALA A 156 21.45 -6.53 11.94
N ALA A 157 21.77 -6.54 13.23
CA ALA A 157 20.91 -7.12 14.27
C ALA A 157 19.60 -6.35 14.49
N ASP A 158 19.54 -5.06 14.11
CA ASP A 158 18.34 -4.24 14.29
C ASP A 158 17.35 -4.38 13.11
N VAL A 159 17.75 -5.08 12.05
CA VAL A 159 16.88 -5.32 10.88
C VAL A 159 15.81 -6.38 11.19
N ASP A 160 16.18 -7.42 11.93
CA ASP A 160 15.29 -8.56 12.22
C ASP A 160 13.98 -8.16 12.92
N PRO A 161 13.97 -7.28 13.94
CA PRO A 161 12.72 -6.81 14.55
C PRO A 161 11.77 -6.14 13.54
N HIS A 162 12.30 -5.33 12.62
CA HIS A 162 11.49 -4.67 11.59
C HIS A 162 10.95 -5.67 10.56
N ALA A 163 11.79 -6.62 10.14
CA ALA A 163 11.38 -7.71 9.24
C ALA A 163 10.28 -8.58 9.90
N ALA A 164 10.42 -8.89 11.18
CA ALA A 164 9.42 -9.64 11.94
C ALA A 164 8.10 -8.84 12.10
N ALA A 165 8.17 -7.52 12.34
CA ALA A 165 7.00 -6.66 12.41
C ALA A 165 6.27 -6.60 11.05
N TYR A 166 7.01 -6.45 9.97
CA TYR A 166 6.46 -6.47 8.62
C TYR A 166 5.80 -7.80 8.28
N ARG A 167 6.45 -8.92 8.62
CA ARG A 167 5.88 -10.26 8.44
C ARG A 167 4.56 -10.42 9.21
N ARG A 168 4.52 -10.01 10.49
CA ARG A 168 3.28 -10.05 11.29
C ARG A 168 2.14 -9.25 10.67
N LEU A 169 2.46 -8.08 10.08
CA LEU A 169 1.48 -7.26 9.38
C LEU A 169 0.95 -7.99 8.13
N LEU A 170 1.82 -8.56 7.30
CA LEU A 170 1.44 -9.31 6.10
C LEU A 170 0.58 -10.55 6.45
N GLU A 171 0.99 -11.33 7.44
CA GLU A 171 0.20 -12.47 7.95
C GLU A 171 -1.17 -12.02 8.47
N ALA A 172 -1.23 -10.90 9.18
CA ALA A 172 -2.50 -10.35 9.67
C ALA A 172 -3.41 -9.85 8.54
N LEU A 173 -2.85 -9.34 7.44
CA LEU A 173 -3.61 -8.98 6.23
C LEU A 173 -4.15 -10.22 5.53
N VAL A 174 -3.33 -11.25 5.35
CA VAL A 174 -3.76 -12.53 4.78
C VAL A 174 -4.92 -13.12 5.59
N ASP A 175 -4.82 -13.10 6.93
CA ASP A 175 -5.80 -13.64 7.87
C ASP A 175 -6.99 -12.68 8.15
N GLU A 176 -7.05 -11.52 7.50
CA GLU A 176 -8.11 -10.50 7.70
C GLU A 176 -8.20 -9.99 9.16
N ARG A 177 -7.09 -9.99 9.89
CA ARG A 177 -7.01 -9.55 11.28
C ARG A 177 -6.61 -8.09 11.47
N VAL A 178 -6.38 -7.35 10.39
CA VAL A 178 -6.06 -5.92 10.47
C VAL A 178 -7.34 -5.12 10.66
N ASP A 179 -7.32 -4.18 11.62
CA ASP A 179 -8.35 -3.14 11.73
C ASP A 179 -8.07 -2.09 10.65
N LEU A 180 -8.77 -2.22 9.53
CA LEU A 180 -8.57 -1.37 8.36
C LEU A 180 -8.97 0.10 8.61
N ASP A 181 -9.92 0.35 9.53
CA ASP A 181 -10.35 1.71 9.85
C ASP A 181 -9.30 2.43 10.69
N LEU A 182 -8.71 1.74 11.65
CA LEU A 182 -7.60 2.25 12.43
C LEU A 182 -6.35 2.42 11.54
N ALA A 183 -6.01 1.39 10.75
CA ALA A 183 -4.86 1.39 9.86
C ALA A 183 -4.89 2.52 8.82
N ALA A 184 -6.07 2.95 8.37
CA ALA A 184 -6.20 4.09 7.45
C ALA A 184 -5.98 5.46 8.12
N ARG A 185 -6.13 5.57 9.46
CA ARG A 185 -6.11 6.87 10.18
C ARG A 185 -4.81 7.18 10.92
N VAL A 186 -4.00 6.18 11.21
CA VAL A 186 -2.72 6.37 11.92
C VAL A 186 -1.65 6.99 11.02
N GLU A 187 -0.56 7.45 11.59
CA GLU A 187 0.58 7.97 10.83
C GLU A 187 1.41 6.85 10.19
N CYS A 188 1.62 5.74 10.90
CA CYS A 188 2.40 4.58 10.46
C CYS A 188 1.78 3.28 10.97
N LEU A 189 1.99 2.18 10.24
CA LEU A 189 1.52 0.84 10.60
C LEU A 189 2.47 0.08 11.53
N ASP A 190 3.73 0.51 11.59
CA ASP A 190 4.73 -0.06 12.48
C ASP A 190 4.36 0.24 13.94
N ASP A 191 4.32 -0.81 14.76
CA ASP A 191 4.14 -0.74 16.22
C ASP A 191 2.91 0.03 16.76
N THR A 192 1.92 0.35 15.92
CA THR A 192 0.69 0.97 16.42
C THR A 192 -0.18 -0.06 17.14
N PRO A 193 -0.42 0.10 18.45
CA PRO A 193 -1.25 -0.84 19.21
C PRO A 193 -2.67 -0.94 18.64
N GLY A 194 -3.20 -2.16 18.59
CA GLY A 194 -4.60 -2.41 18.17
C GLY A 194 -4.83 -2.53 16.68
N ILE A 195 -3.84 -2.25 15.82
CA ILE A 195 -3.97 -2.46 14.37
C ILE A 195 -4.19 -3.94 14.04
N ILE A 196 -3.45 -4.84 14.69
CA ILE A 196 -3.58 -6.27 14.48
C ILE A 196 -4.44 -6.86 15.60
N ARG A 197 -5.60 -7.37 15.25
CA ARG A 197 -6.47 -8.10 16.17
C ARG A 197 -5.86 -9.46 16.52
N PRO A 198 -6.01 -9.96 17.75
CA PRO A 198 -5.57 -11.29 18.12
C PRO A 198 -6.23 -12.33 17.21
N ALA A 199 -5.55 -13.44 16.95
CA ALA A 199 -6.14 -14.59 16.28
C ALA A 199 -7.36 -15.04 17.09
N ALA A 200 -8.47 -15.37 16.39
CA ALA A 200 -9.62 -15.96 17.05
C ALA A 200 -9.14 -17.25 17.73
N ALA A 201 -9.42 -17.40 19.03
CA ALA A 201 -9.15 -18.62 19.76
C ALA A 201 -9.84 -19.77 19.01
N ALA A 202 -9.09 -20.79 18.61
CA ALA A 202 -9.64 -21.98 17.99
C ALA A 202 -10.54 -22.69 19.03
N GLY A 203 -11.85 -22.52 18.91
CA GLY A 203 -12.82 -23.21 19.79
C GLY A 203 -14.04 -22.34 20.07
N GLY A 204 -15.13 -22.60 19.38
CA GLY A 204 -16.44 -22.05 19.71
C GLY A 204 -17.37 -21.96 18.50
N ALA A 205 -17.81 -23.11 18.01
CA ALA A 205 -18.98 -23.14 17.12
C ALA A 205 -20.26 -22.79 17.90
N ALA A 206 -21.12 -22.00 17.25
CA ALA A 206 -22.54 -21.82 17.45
C ALA A 206 -22.98 -20.45 18.00
N ALA A 207 -23.60 -19.67 17.13
CA ALA A 207 -25.02 -19.40 17.18
C ALA A 207 -25.41 -18.44 16.07
N ALA A 208 -26.18 -18.94 15.11
CA ALA A 208 -26.89 -18.14 14.12
C ALA A 208 -27.96 -17.31 14.82
N GLY A 209 -27.94 -16.01 14.61
CA GLY A 209 -28.99 -15.08 14.98
C GLY A 209 -29.31 -14.21 13.78
N ALA A 210 -30.40 -14.54 13.06
CA ALA A 210 -30.93 -13.73 11.99
C ALA A 210 -31.42 -12.38 12.55
N ALA A 211 -30.90 -11.29 12.02
CA ALA A 211 -31.52 -9.99 12.18
C ALA A 211 -31.74 -9.37 10.79
N ALA A 212 -32.99 -8.92 10.61
CA ALA A 212 -33.60 -8.45 9.40
C ALA A 212 -32.92 -7.22 8.81
N ALA A 213 -32.83 -7.21 7.49
CA ALA A 213 -32.39 -6.09 6.68
C ALA A 213 -33.43 -4.96 6.71
N THR A 214 -32.99 -3.77 7.13
CA THR A 214 -33.62 -2.51 6.79
C THR A 214 -32.73 -1.80 5.78
N SER A 215 -33.26 -1.55 4.59
CA SER A 215 -32.61 -0.81 3.50
C SER A 215 -32.42 0.66 3.89
N PRO A 216 -31.29 1.29 3.62
CA PRO A 216 -31.17 2.74 3.72
C PRO A 216 -31.58 3.42 2.41
N GLU A 217 -32.31 4.47 2.59
CA GLU A 217 -32.79 5.48 1.67
C GLU A 217 -31.68 6.12 0.82
N THR A 218 -31.95 6.27 -0.45
CA THR A 218 -31.07 6.83 -1.48
C THR A 218 -30.88 8.34 -1.29
N ALA A 219 -29.69 8.80 -1.03
CA ALA A 219 -29.33 10.22 -1.08
C ALA A 219 -29.13 10.69 -2.54
N PRO A 220 -29.51 11.94 -2.89
CA PRO A 220 -29.38 12.45 -4.25
C PRO A 220 -27.93 12.77 -4.64
N ALA A 221 -27.61 12.54 -5.90
CA ALA A 221 -26.29 12.77 -6.50
C ALA A 221 -25.91 14.27 -6.54
N PRO A 222 -24.64 14.63 -6.40
CA PRO A 222 -24.17 16.01 -6.55
C PRO A 222 -24.24 16.47 -8.01
N PRO A 223 -24.41 17.81 -8.28
CA PRO A 223 -24.50 18.34 -9.63
C PRO A 223 -23.13 18.27 -10.36
N GLY A 224 -23.22 17.91 -11.63
CA GLY A 224 -22.06 17.80 -12.53
C GLY A 224 -21.42 19.17 -12.84
N PRO A 225 -20.17 19.18 -13.33
CA PRO A 225 -19.45 20.39 -13.67
C PRO A 225 -20.09 21.14 -14.85
N PRO A 226 -19.93 22.48 -14.92
CA PRO A 226 -20.55 23.28 -15.98
C PRO A 226 -19.91 22.99 -17.35
N THR A 227 -20.75 22.90 -18.37
CA THR A 227 -20.35 22.78 -19.77
C THR A 227 -19.70 24.07 -20.26
N PRO A 228 -18.61 24.00 -21.06
CA PRO A 228 -18.03 25.20 -21.68
C PRO A 228 -18.97 25.77 -22.72
N SER A 229 -19.26 27.06 -22.61
CA SER A 229 -20.01 27.83 -23.62
C SER A 229 -19.17 27.98 -24.87
N THR A 230 -19.68 27.49 -26.00
CA THR A 230 -19.18 27.87 -27.34
C THR A 230 -19.62 29.29 -27.64
N GLY A 231 -18.69 30.24 -27.54
CA GLY A 231 -18.85 31.59 -28.08
C GLY A 231 -18.36 31.62 -29.51
N SER A 232 -19.27 31.85 -30.42
CA SER A 232 -18.97 32.22 -31.82
C SER A 232 -18.57 33.71 -31.85
N ALA A 233 -17.42 34.01 -32.45
CA ALA A 233 -17.13 35.17 -33.30
C ALA A 233 -15.70 35.02 -33.86
#